data_1696400578fd6821da326b06189ce0a5
#
_entry.id   1696400578fd6821da326b06189ce0a5
#
_cell.length_a   1.000
_cell.length_b   1.000
_cell.length_c   1.000
_cell.angle_alpha   90.00
_cell.angle_beta   90.00
_cell.angle_gamma   90.00
#
_symmetry.space_group_name_H-M   'P 1'
#
loop_
_entity.id
_entity.type
_entity.pdbx_description
1 polymer ?
#
loop_
_entity_poly.entity_id
_entity_poly.type
_entity_poly.pdbx_seq_one_letter_code
_entity_poly.pdbx_strand_id
1 'polypeptide(L)'
;MVLTTHRPHVQPRILPPGSAPTLRSPLGPRPRSSVAPTQAPRTPTEAAPVGTPAPTYAKPGLTDREITVLEAWLDCDSKTDVAARLHIALGTVNTHLTRIRGKYTRVGRPAPTKAALVARALQDGIVTLDDL
;
A
#
# COMPACT_ATOMS: atom_id res chain seq x y z
N MET A 1 5.15 55.93 -29.62
CA MET A 1 4.91 54.60 -30.19
C MET A 1 4.26 53.74 -29.14
N VAL A 2 2.97 53.49 -29.26
CA VAL A 2 2.22 52.65 -28.30
C VAL A 2 2.09 51.27 -28.91
N LEU A 3 2.79 50.26 -28.34
CA LEU A 3 2.61 48.86 -28.73
C LEU A 3 1.37 48.32 -28.09
N THR A 4 0.28 48.25 -28.87
CA THR A 4 -0.96 47.56 -28.47
C THR A 4 -0.70 46.06 -28.57
N THR A 5 -0.46 45.43 -27.44
CA THR A 5 -0.39 43.96 -27.34
C THR A 5 -1.80 43.41 -27.43
N HIS A 6 -2.17 42.95 -28.60
CA HIS A 6 -3.42 42.25 -28.81
C HIS A 6 -3.34 40.85 -28.19
N ARG A 7 -4.00 40.69 -27.06
CA ARG A 7 -4.12 39.41 -26.37
C ARG A 7 -5.17 38.56 -27.11
N PRO A 8 -4.83 37.38 -27.63
CA PRO A 8 -5.84 36.54 -28.25
C PRO A 8 -6.81 36.06 -27.18
N HIS A 9 -8.07 36.37 -27.37
CA HIS A 9 -9.16 35.89 -26.55
C HIS A 9 -9.37 34.40 -26.83
N VAL A 10 -8.89 33.53 -25.94
CA VAL A 10 -9.18 32.11 -26.00
C VAL A 10 -10.61 31.90 -25.50
N GLN A 11 -11.54 31.67 -26.41
CA GLN A 11 -12.89 31.27 -26.04
C GLN A 11 -12.85 29.85 -25.41
N PRO A 12 -13.45 29.63 -24.23
CA PRO A 12 -13.65 28.31 -23.72
C PRO A 12 -14.60 27.53 -24.64
N ARG A 13 -14.11 26.44 -25.19
CA ARG A 13 -14.95 25.54 -25.97
C ARG A 13 -15.97 24.93 -25.02
N ILE A 14 -17.19 25.38 -25.11
CA ILE A 14 -18.33 24.77 -24.43
C ILE A 14 -18.56 23.42 -25.12
N LEU A 15 -18.25 22.33 -24.45
CA LEU A 15 -18.65 21.01 -24.89
C LEU A 15 -20.16 20.88 -24.79
N PRO A 16 -20.86 20.45 -25.85
CA PRO A 16 -22.28 20.18 -25.76
C PRO A 16 -22.52 19.08 -24.72
N PRO A 17 -23.59 19.17 -23.93
CA PRO A 17 -23.95 18.10 -23.02
C PRO A 17 -24.25 16.86 -23.86
N GLY A 18 -23.31 15.90 -23.81
CA GLY A 18 -23.52 14.61 -24.43
C GLY A 18 -24.72 13.95 -23.78
N SER A 19 -25.71 13.62 -24.59
CA SER A 19 -26.87 12.85 -24.18
C SER A 19 -26.40 11.59 -23.47
N ALA A 20 -26.68 11.48 -22.20
CA ALA A 20 -26.42 10.27 -21.47
C ALA A 20 -27.21 9.12 -22.10
N PRO A 21 -26.60 8.02 -22.50
CA PRO A 21 -27.35 6.87 -22.94
C PRO A 21 -28.17 6.37 -21.76
N THR A 22 -29.47 6.40 -21.93
CA THR A 22 -30.40 5.81 -20.98
C THR A 22 -30.20 4.29 -21.05
N LEU A 23 -29.42 3.75 -20.15
CA LEU A 23 -29.33 2.32 -19.96
C LEU A 23 -30.64 1.84 -19.36
N ARG A 24 -31.57 1.44 -20.20
CA ARG A 24 -32.70 0.59 -19.80
C ARG A 24 -32.11 -0.76 -19.46
N SER A 25 -31.96 -1.04 -18.20
CA SER A 25 -31.78 -2.39 -17.73
C SER A 25 -33.05 -3.19 -18.01
N PRO A 26 -32.99 -4.27 -18.79
CA PRO A 26 -34.12 -5.17 -18.88
C PRO A 26 -34.25 -5.87 -17.54
N LEU A 27 -35.33 -5.61 -16.81
CA LEU A 27 -35.74 -6.38 -15.67
C LEU A 27 -36.19 -7.77 -16.18
N GLY A 28 -35.22 -8.68 -16.29
CA GLY A 28 -35.52 -10.10 -16.42
C GLY A 28 -35.97 -10.65 -15.07
N PRO A 29 -37.01 -11.49 -15.03
CA PRO A 29 -37.42 -12.12 -13.79
C PRO A 29 -36.28 -13.03 -13.31
N ARG A 30 -35.79 -12.79 -12.12
CA ARG A 30 -34.82 -13.68 -11.45
C ARG A 30 -35.60 -14.97 -11.09
N PRO A 31 -35.16 -16.15 -11.50
CA PRO A 31 -35.69 -17.37 -10.95
C PRO A 31 -35.30 -17.45 -9.47
N ARG A 32 -36.29 -17.49 -8.60
CA ARG A 32 -36.10 -17.82 -7.20
C ARG A 32 -35.77 -19.29 -7.13
N SER A 33 -34.51 -19.65 -7.12
CA SER A 33 -34.10 -20.98 -6.70
C SER A 33 -34.00 -20.97 -5.18
N SER A 34 -35.06 -21.35 -4.54
CA SER A 34 -35.06 -21.78 -3.15
C SER A 34 -34.28 -23.08 -3.06
N VAL A 35 -33.02 -23.02 -2.81
CA VAL A 35 -32.27 -24.15 -2.30
C VAL A 35 -31.95 -23.82 -0.86
N ALA A 36 -32.71 -24.35 0.06
CA ALA A 36 -32.38 -24.35 1.46
C ALA A 36 -31.11 -25.21 1.63
N PRO A 37 -30.01 -24.67 2.18
CA PRO A 37 -28.90 -25.51 2.59
C PRO A 37 -29.34 -26.25 3.85
N THR A 38 -29.51 -27.54 3.75
CA THR A 38 -29.59 -28.45 4.89
C THR A 38 -28.25 -28.28 5.66
N GLN A 39 -28.30 -27.59 6.76
CA GLN A 39 -27.20 -27.58 7.70
C GLN A 39 -27.10 -28.93 8.36
N ALA A 40 -26.13 -29.72 7.94
CA ALA A 40 -25.69 -30.85 8.72
C ALA A 40 -25.05 -30.32 10.03
N PRO A 41 -25.35 -30.96 11.19
CA PRO A 41 -24.74 -30.56 12.45
C PRO A 41 -23.23 -30.78 12.36
N ARG A 42 -22.47 -29.68 12.34
CA ARG A 42 -21.03 -29.76 12.48
C ARG A 42 -20.73 -30.01 13.94
N THR A 43 -20.35 -31.24 14.25
CA THR A 43 -19.69 -31.56 15.50
C THR A 43 -18.45 -30.70 15.60
N PRO A 44 -18.16 -30.02 16.74
CA PRO A 44 -16.89 -29.37 16.96
C PRO A 44 -15.86 -30.48 17.18
N THR A 45 -15.23 -30.90 16.09
CA THR A 45 -13.97 -31.64 16.21
C THR A 45 -12.96 -30.60 16.67
N GLU A 46 -12.57 -30.74 17.92
CA GLU A 46 -11.41 -30.08 18.53
C GLU A 46 -10.20 -30.28 17.61
N ALA A 47 -9.99 -29.30 16.74
CA ALA A 47 -8.78 -29.24 15.94
C ALA A 47 -7.67 -28.81 16.87
N ALA A 48 -6.78 -29.75 17.20
CA ALA A 48 -5.47 -29.46 17.74
C ALA A 48 -4.85 -28.29 16.97
N PRO A 49 -4.07 -27.40 17.62
CA PRO A 49 -3.39 -26.33 16.93
C PRO A 49 -2.35 -26.95 16.00
N VAL A 50 -2.77 -27.25 14.79
CA VAL A 50 -1.84 -27.50 13.69
C VAL A 50 -1.17 -26.15 13.51
N GLY A 51 0.08 -26.04 13.96
CA GLY A 51 0.89 -24.85 13.72
C GLY A 51 0.87 -24.56 12.23
N THR A 52 0.05 -23.62 11.83
CA THR A 52 0.02 -23.15 10.45
C THR A 52 1.43 -22.67 10.16
N PRO A 53 2.15 -23.28 9.19
CA PRO A 53 3.49 -22.82 8.88
C PRO A 53 3.40 -21.35 8.57
N ALA A 54 4.19 -20.53 9.28
CA ALA A 54 4.21 -19.08 9.05
C ALA A 54 4.42 -18.85 7.54
N PRO A 55 3.62 -18.00 6.91
CA PRO A 55 3.70 -17.80 5.48
C PRO A 55 5.12 -17.36 5.11
N THR A 56 5.80 -18.16 4.29
CA THR A 56 7.14 -17.84 3.82
C THR A 56 7.05 -16.75 2.78
N TYR A 57 7.33 -15.52 3.17
CA TYR A 57 7.36 -14.38 2.26
C TYR A 57 8.70 -14.29 1.52
N ALA A 58 8.64 -13.90 0.25
CA ALA A 58 9.85 -13.56 -0.48
C ALA A 58 10.55 -12.37 0.19
N LYS A 59 11.81 -12.57 0.59
CA LYS A 59 12.60 -11.53 1.27
C LYS A 59 13.08 -10.47 0.28
N PRO A 60 13.04 -9.18 0.64
CA PRO A 60 13.41 -8.09 -0.27
C PRO A 60 14.93 -7.95 -0.49
N GLY A 61 15.76 -8.71 0.22
CA GLY A 61 17.22 -8.62 0.12
C GLY A 61 17.74 -7.23 0.50
N LEU A 62 17.37 -6.76 1.67
CA LEU A 62 17.90 -5.49 2.20
C LEU A 62 19.36 -5.65 2.59
N THR A 63 20.14 -4.60 2.42
CA THR A 63 21.52 -4.53 2.93
C THR A 63 21.51 -4.15 4.40
N ASP A 64 22.58 -4.44 5.14
CA ASP A 64 22.69 -4.08 6.55
C ASP A 64 22.46 -2.59 6.80
N ARG A 65 22.97 -1.74 5.89
CA ARG A 65 22.74 -0.30 5.98
C ARG A 65 21.26 0.09 5.77
N GLU A 66 20.56 -0.59 4.88
CA GLU A 66 19.12 -0.37 4.66
C GLU A 66 18.30 -0.87 5.86
N ILE A 67 18.72 -1.96 6.48
CA ILE A 67 18.10 -2.47 7.72
C ILE A 67 18.29 -1.45 8.84
N THR A 68 19.51 -0.98 9.09
CA THR A 68 19.79 0.06 10.10
C THR A 68 18.94 1.33 9.89
N VAL A 69 18.80 1.79 8.63
CA VAL A 69 17.97 2.96 8.33
C VAL A 69 16.49 2.66 8.51
N LEU A 70 16.05 1.45 8.18
CA LEU A 70 14.67 1.01 8.37
C LEU A 70 14.30 0.96 9.87
N GLU A 71 15.10 0.30 10.68
CA GLU A 71 14.93 0.22 12.15
C GLU A 71 14.85 1.63 12.77
N ALA A 72 15.83 2.47 12.47
CA ALA A 72 15.83 3.86 12.95
C ALA A 72 14.59 4.64 12.46
N TRP A 73 14.10 4.39 11.24
CA TRP A 73 12.88 5.02 10.73
C TRP A 73 11.61 4.53 11.41
N LEU A 74 11.57 3.28 11.85
CA LEU A 74 10.41 2.73 12.56
C LEU A 74 10.31 3.25 14.00
N ASP A 75 11.47 3.41 14.65
CA ASP A 75 11.60 3.91 16.02
C ASP A 75 11.50 5.45 16.14
N CYS A 76 11.86 6.21 15.11
CA CYS A 76 11.79 7.66 15.12
C CYS A 76 10.48 8.20 14.55
N ASP A 77 10.02 9.36 15.05
CA ASP A 77 8.82 10.04 14.55
C ASP A 77 9.04 10.73 13.21
N SER A 78 10.24 11.22 12.95
CA SER A 78 10.56 11.96 11.74
C SER A 78 11.83 11.47 11.05
N LYS A 79 11.92 11.74 9.74
CA LYS A 79 13.14 11.47 8.97
C LYS A 79 14.33 12.33 9.39
N THR A 80 14.06 13.50 9.96
CA THR A 80 15.07 14.39 10.49
C THR A 80 15.73 13.76 11.71
N ASP A 81 14.94 13.12 12.59
CA ASP A 81 15.45 12.42 13.76
C ASP A 81 16.30 11.22 13.36
N VAL A 82 15.89 10.47 12.32
CA VAL A 82 16.70 9.40 11.74
C VAL A 82 18.04 9.92 11.22
N ALA A 83 18.02 11.06 10.51
CA ALA A 83 19.21 11.68 9.98
C ALA A 83 20.18 12.09 11.11
N ALA A 84 19.66 12.70 12.17
CA ALA A 84 20.41 13.08 13.36
C ALA A 84 20.97 11.84 14.10
N ARG A 85 20.13 10.82 14.33
CA ARG A 85 20.51 9.57 15.03
C ARG A 85 21.60 8.79 14.31
N LEU A 86 21.52 8.72 12.98
CA LEU A 86 22.48 7.99 12.16
C LEU A 86 23.66 8.86 11.65
N HIS A 87 23.68 10.14 12.00
CA HIS A 87 24.68 11.11 11.53
C HIS A 87 24.82 11.13 10.00
N ILE A 88 23.69 11.13 9.29
CA ILE A 88 23.65 11.19 7.82
C ILE A 88 22.73 12.32 7.34
N ALA A 89 22.90 12.76 6.10
CA ALA A 89 22.04 13.77 5.52
C ALA A 89 20.59 13.26 5.34
N LEU A 90 19.60 14.13 5.50
CA LEU A 90 18.18 13.82 5.27
C LEU A 90 17.92 13.25 3.86
N GLY A 91 18.64 13.78 2.85
CA GLY A 91 18.59 13.25 1.49
C GLY A 91 19.04 11.79 1.38
N THR A 92 20.03 11.40 2.18
CA THR A 92 20.53 10.03 2.27
C THR A 92 19.48 9.10 2.89
N VAL A 93 18.79 9.54 3.96
CA VAL A 93 17.66 8.81 4.56
C VAL A 93 16.57 8.57 3.52
N ASN A 94 16.17 9.62 2.79
CA ASN A 94 15.16 9.50 1.73
C ASN A 94 15.58 8.51 0.63
N THR A 95 16.83 8.51 0.23
CA THR A 95 17.37 7.58 -0.76
C THR A 95 17.27 6.13 -0.29
N HIS A 96 17.68 5.86 0.96
CA HIS A 96 17.56 4.51 1.52
C HIS A 96 16.11 4.06 1.61
N LEU A 97 15.20 4.89 2.13
CA LEU A 97 13.78 4.55 2.23
C LEU A 97 13.14 4.29 0.85
N THR A 98 13.54 5.02 -0.18
CA THR A 98 13.08 4.79 -1.55
C THR A 98 13.57 3.45 -2.08
N ARG A 99 14.84 3.09 -1.84
CA ARG A 99 15.41 1.79 -2.23
C ARG A 99 14.74 0.64 -1.49
N ILE A 100 14.52 0.76 -0.20
CA ILE A 100 13.82 -0.23 0.64
C ILE A 100 12.42 -0.50 0.07
N ARG A 101 11.63 0.56 -0.17
CA ARG A 101 10.29 0.43 -0.78
C ARG A 101 10.33 -0.23 -2.15
N GLY A 102 11.30 0.15 -2.98
CA GLY A 102 11.51 -0.44 -4.30
C GLY A 102 11.83 -1.95 -4.21
N LYS A 103 12.63 -2.37 -3.25
CA LYS A 103 12.95 -3.78 -3.01
C LYS A 103 11.71 -4.58 -2.57
N TYR A 104 10.89 -4.04 -1.67
CA TYR A 104 9.62 -4.63 -1.28
C TYR A 104 8.63 -4.74 -2.44
N THR A 105 8.58 -3.73 -3.29
CA THR A 105 7.73 -3.75 -4.49
C THR A 105 8.15 -4.85 -5.47
N ARG A 106 9.46 -5.06 -5.66
CA ARG A 106 9.99 -6.12 -6.56
C ARG A 106 9.60 -7.52 -6.13
N VAL A 107 9.46 -7.76 -4.84
CA VAL A 107 9.01 -9.06 -4.29
C VAL A 107 7.49 -9.15 -4.14
N GLY A 108 6.74 -8.25 -4.76
CA GLY A 108 5.28 -8.25 -4.74
C GLY A 108 4.66 -7.83 -3.39
N ARG A 109 5.44 -7.17 -2.53
CA ARG A 109 5.02 -6.76 -1.17
C ARG A 109 5.19 -5.25 -0.97
N PRO A 110 4.49 -4.40 -1.74
CA PRO A 110 4.67 -2.96 -1.67
C PRO A 110 4.41 -2.41 -0.27
N ALA A 111 5.21 -1.43 0.15
CA ALA A 111 5.12 -0.78 1.45
C ALA A 111 5.22 0.74 1.31
N PRO A 112 4.16 1.42 0.83
CA PRO A 112 4.20 2.86 0.55
C PRO A 112 4.21 3.72 1.80
N THR A 113 3.64 3.26 2.91
CA THR A 113 3.52 4.01 4.16
C THR A 113 4.49 3.50 5.23
N LYS A 114 4.68 4.29 6.31
CA LYS A 114 5.44 3.85 7.49
C LYS A 114 4.81 2.59 8.10
N ALA A 115 3.49 2.60 8.31
CA ALA A 115 2.77 1.46 8.85
C ALA A 115 2.92 0.19 7.99
N ALA A 116 2.90 0.32 6.66
CA ALA A 116 3.16 -0.81 5.77
C ALA A 116 4.60 -1.33 5.91
N LEU A 117 5.59 -0.46 6.09
CA LEU A 117 6.97 -0.86 6.36
C LEU A 117 7.10 -1.58 7.69
N VAL A 118 6.44 -1.10 8.76
CA VAL A 118 6.36 -1.80 10.07
C VAL A 118 5.84 -3.22 9.86
N ALA A 119 4.69 -3.39 9.20
CA ALA A 119 4.11 -4.70 8.96
C ALA A 119 5.06 -5.63 8.19
N ARG A 120 5.80 -5.12 7.21
CA ARG A 120 6.78 -5.90 6.43
C ARG A 120 8.02 -6.26 7.25
N ALA A 121 8.53 -5.32 8.04
CA ALA A 121 9.69 -5.55 8.90
C ALA A 121 9.40 -6.61 9.98
N LEU A 122 8.19 -6.60 10.57
CA LEU A 122 7.71 -7.63 11.49
C LEU A 122 7.59 -9.01 10.80
N GLN A 123 7.02 -9.06 9.60
CA GLN A 123 6.88 -10.30 8.83
C GLN A 123 8.23 -10.91 8.44
N ASP A 124 9.23 -10.08 8.21
CA ASP A 124 10.57 -10.51 7.82
C ASP A 124 11.47 -10.78 9.03
N GLY A 125 11.01 -10.49 10.25
CA GLY A 125 11.76 -10.65 11.50
C GLY A 125 12.92 -9.65 11.64
N ILE A 126 12.83 -8.49 10.96
CA ILE A 126 13.82 -7.40 11.07
C ILE A 126 13.63 -6.65 12.38
N VAL A 127 12.37 -6.45 12.78
CA VAL A 127 12.00 -5.84 14.06
C VAL A 127 10.98 -6.72 14.76
N THR A 128 10.90 -6.61 16.08
CA THR A 128 9.89 -7.25 16.91
C THR A 128 8.91 -6.20 17.44
N LEU A 129 7.79 -6.64 18.03
CA LEU A 129 6.84 -5.71 18.65
C LEU A 129 7.42 -4.99 19.86
N ASP A 130 8.43 -5.60 20.49
CA ASP A 130 9.10 -5.01 21.65
C ASP A 130 10.08 -3.89 21.25
N ASP A 131 10.41 -3.77 19.97
CA ASP A 131 11.33 -2.75 19.42
C ASP A 131 10.58 -1.51 18.90
N LEU A 132 9.24 -1.47 18.99
CA LEU A 132 8.37 -0.40 18.50
C LEU A 132 7.70 0.33 19.68
#